data_14e2b6e5634f20bd9d350d8a89caa6dc
#
_entry.id   14e2b6e5634f20bd9d350d8a89caa6dc
#
_cell.length_a   1.000
_cell.length_b   1.000
_cell.length_c   1.000
_cell.angle_alpha   90.00
_cell.angle_beta   90.00
_cell.angle_gamma   90.00
#
_symmetry.space_group_name_H-M   'P 1'
#
loop_
_entity.id
_entity.type
_entity.pdbx_description
1 polymer ?
#
loop_
_entity_poly.entity_id
_entity_poly.type
_entity_poly.pdbx_seq_one_letter_code
_entity_poly.pdbx_strand_id
1 'polypeptide(L)'
;MDNIRWSYAINQWRTVETDLARLDQMESAFKTISVCGFEAIEITDVALGGHTIPAYFGSSAKFIEFLKGCGLSCVSSYFAGLDHGNPLAPADHERMAGSAGRAAELLAELGGSRLLARPCGPYWKEAPITAEKIGVLADCWNRVGAATKSAAVKTALHVDFLGGIRREDDIHKLLALTDPELVHVALDTAEFIIAGLDPVAFLKEHGARVAHVQFKDATTVDTFDDYARENAEMEYWPMPIITAGAERGIDRWYYEMGTPGGLVDFPEVTAALRNIGYTGWIVVESDQSPHVEESVMLNGWYKKKLLAELSASPAS
;
A
#
# COMPACT_ATOMS: atom_id res chain seq x y z
N MET A 1 3.75 -17.40 15.04
CA MET A 1 3.44 -16.02 14.62
C MET A 1 4.65 -15.10 14.68
N ASP A 2 5.79 -15.66 14.93
CA ASP A 2 6.90 -14.91 15.57
C ASP A 2 7.61 -13.87 14.70
N ASN A 3 7.24 -13.74 13.42
CA ASN A 3 7.92 -12.82 12.50
C ASN A 3 6.99 -11.84 11.74
N ILE A 4 5.68 -11.87 12.00
CA ILE A 4 4.72 -10.91 11.43
C ILE A 4 4.44 -9.81 12.44
N ARG A 5 4.67 -8.56 12.06
CA ARG A 5 4.47 -7.36 12.85
C ARG A 5 3.33 -6.53 12.25
N TRP A 6 2.74 -5.64 13.04
CA TRP A 6 1.56 -4.88 12.63
C TRP A 6 1.83 -3.39 12.60
N SER A 7 1.55 -2.77 11.48
CA SER A 7 1.68 -1.34 11.22
C SER A 7 0.34 -0.74 10.79
N TYR A 8 0.23 0.57 10.79
CA TYR A 8 -0.96 1.29 10.34
C TYR A 8 -0.60 2.37 9.33
N ALA A 9 -1.32 2.44 8.21
CA ALA A 9 -1.13 3.47 7.20
C ALA A 9 -1.78 4.79 7.64
N ILE A 10 -1.05 5.89 7.48
CA ILE A 10 -1.52 7.22 7.93
C ILE A 10 -2.08 8.07 6.79
N ASN A 11 -2.42 7.44 5.67
CA ASN A 11 -2.91 8.10 4.46
C ASN A 11 -4.18 8.95 4.66
N GLN A 12 -5.02 8.62 5.63
CA GLN A 12 -6.22 9.41 5.95
C GLN A 12 -5.91 10.74 6.68
N TRP A 13 -4.76 10.84 7.35
CA TRP A 13 -4.30 12.10 7.96
C TRP A 13 -3.48 12.91 6.94
N ARG A 14 -4.15 13.44 5.93
CA ARG A 14 -3.50 14.23 4.88
C ARG A 14 -3.01 15.55 5.43
N THR A 15 -1.73 15.82 5.29
CA THR A 15 -1.09 17.02 5.81
C THR A 15 -1.62 18.32 5.18
N VAL A 16 -2.18 18.23 3.98
CA VAL A 16 -2.74 19.40 3.26
C VAL A 16 -4.17 19.72 3.68
N GLU A 17 -4.96 18.70 4.04
CA GLU A 17 -6.40 18.85 4.33
C GLU A 17 -6.71 18.83 5.83
N THR A 18 -5.90 18.14 6.63
CA THR A 18 -6.17 17.87 8.04
C THR A 18 -5.21 18.56 9.00
N ASP A 19 -4.31 19.43 8.49
CA ASP A 19 -3.30 20.08 9.33
C ASP A 19 -2.47 19.10 10.18
N LEU A 20 -2.23 17.87 9.68
CA LEU A 20 -1.31 16.94 10.35
C LEU A 20 0.10 17.53 10.51
N ALA A 21 0.33 18.64 9.83
CA ALA A 21 1.47 19.51 10.06
C ALA A 21 1.55 20.04 11.52
N ARG A 22 0.45 20.02 12.25
CA ARG A 22 0.46 20.37 13.68
C ARG A 22 0.95 19.20 14.51
N LEU A 23 1.96 19.47 15.32
CA LEU A 23 2.64 18.45 16.15
C LEU A 23 1.67 17.76 17.14
N ASP A 24 0.72 18.50 17.70
CA ASP A 24 -0.29 18.00 18.63
C ASP A 24 -1.24 16.98 17.96
N GLN A 25 -1.59 17.19 16.68
CA GLN A 25 -2.43 16.27 15.93
C GLN A 25 -1.67 14.99 15.54
N MET A 26 -0.40 15.11 15.12
CA MET A 26 0.47 13.96 14.89
C MET A 26 0.63 13.12 16.16
N GLU A 27 0.88 13.78 17.28
CA GLU A 27 1.03 13.10 18.56
C GLU A 27 -0.22 12.31 18.95
N SER A 28 -1.41 12.92 18.80
CA SER A 28 -2.70 12.27 19.06
C SER A 28 -2.92 11.07 18.13
N ALA A 29 -2.73 11.23 16.83
CA ALA A 29 -2.89 10.17 15.83
C ALA A 29 -1.96 8.97 16.13
N PHE A 30 -0.68 9.22 16.38
CA PHE A 30 0.30 8.17 16.64
C PHE A 30 0.07 7.46 17.97
N LYS A 31 -0.33 8.18 19.02
CA LYS A 31 -0.74 7.57 20.29
C LYS A 31 -1.97 6.70 20.12
N THR A 32 -2.97 7.14 19.33
CA THR A 32 -4.16 6.32 19.02
C THR A 32 -3.77 5.03 18.30
N ILE A 33 -2.92 5.10 17.28
CA ILE A 33 -2.40 3.94 16.56
C ILE A 33 -1.69 2.98 17.54
N SER A 34 -0.80 3.51 18.38
CA SER A 34 -0.07 2.70 19.37
C SER A 34 -0.98 2.03 20.40
N VAL A 35 -1.94 2.77 20.98
CA VAL A 35 -2.91 2.23 21.97
C VAL A 35 -3.77 1.13 21.35
N CYS A 36 -4.09 1.21 20.06
CA CYS A 36 -4.79 0.17 19.31
C CYS A 36 -3.89 -1.05 19.00
N GLY A 37 -2.63 -1.03 19.45
CA GLY A 37 -1.71 -2.15 19.40
C GLY A 37 -0.94 -2.30 18.10
N PHE A 38 -0.84 -1.26 17.29
CA PHE A 38 0.07 -1.20 16.16
C PHE A 38 1.46 -0.75 16.61
N GLU A 39 2.51 -1.24 15.95
CA GLU A 39 3.89 -1.04 16.39
C GLU A 39 4.64 0.00 15.57
N ALA A 40 4.13 0.32 14.37
CA ALA A 40 4.74 1.21 13.41
C ALA A 40 3.69 1.91 12.55
N ILE A 41 4.13 2.84 11.71
CA ILE A 41 3.29 3.49 10.71
C ILE A 41 3.82 3.25 9.30
N GLU A 42 2.93 3.30 8.32
CA GLU A 42 3.27 3.51 6.92
C GLU A 42 3.01 4.96 6.56
N ILE A 43 3.97 5.60 5.91
CA ILE A 43 3.86 6.99 5.43
C ILE A 43 3.55 7.04 3.93
N THR A 44 3.00 8.16 3.48
CA THR A 44 2.72 8.44 2.07
C THR A 44 3.16 9.86 1.71
N ASP A 45 3.26 10.20 0.42
CA ASP A 45 3.58 11.57 0.01
C ASP A 45 2.56 12.61 0.48
N VAL A 46 1.29 12.20 0.67
CA VAL A 46 0.22 13.09 1.15
C VAL A 46 0.17 13.18 2.68
N ALA A 47 0.84 12.26 3.36
CA ALA A 47 0.92 12.21 4.82
C ALA A 47 2.35 11.88 5.27
N LEU A 48 3.10 12.89 5.70
CA LEU A 48 4.50 12.81 6.10
C LEU A 48 5.46 12.35 4.99
N GLY A 49 5.26 12.78 3.75
CA GLY A 49 6.16 12.53 2.64
C GLY A 49 7.60 12.96 2.89
N GLY A 50 8.51 12.49 2.04
CA GLY A 50 9.95 12.56 2.26
C GLY A 50 10.54 13.93 2.57
N HIS A 51 9.90 15.03 2.14
CA HIS A 51 10.33 16.39 2.45
C HIS A 51 9.73 16.94 3.77
N THR A 52 8.61 16.39 4.24
CA THR A 52 7.90 16.87 5.43
C THR A 52 8.67 16.56 6.71
N ILE A 53 9.21 15.35 6.81
CA ILE A 53 9.95 14.90 8.01
C ILE A 53 11.18 15.76 8.28
N PRO A 54 12.11 15.99 7.33
CA PRO A 54 13.24 16.88 7.55
C PRO A 54 12.82 18.33 7.84
N ALA A 55 11.77 18.83 7.16
CA ALA A 55 11.30 20.19 7.32
C ALA A 55 10.69 20.43 8.73
N TYR A 56 9.95 19.46 9.26
CA TYR A 56 9.22 19.57 10.52
C TYR A 56 10.06 19.22 11.74
N PHE A 57 10.82 18.12 11.66
CA PHE A 57 11.60 17.58 12.76
C PHE A 57 13.09 17.91 12.66
N GLY A 58 13.56 18.41 11.52
CA GLY A 58 14.95 18.72 11.25
C GLY A 58 15.85 17.53 10.99
N SER A 59 15.46 16.30 11.40
CA SER A 59 16.18 15.06 11.07
C SER A 59 15.32 13.82 11.28
N SER A 60 15.66 12.73 10.58
CA SER A 60 15.07 11.40 10.76
C SER A 60 15.19 10.90 12.20
N ALA A 61 16.33 11.13 12.84
CA ALA A 61 16.56 10.71 14.23
C ALA A 61 15.59 11.38 15.22
N LYS A 62 15.33 12.67 15.08
CA LYS A 62 14.34 13.38 15.93
C LYS A 62 12.92 12.90 15.69
N PHE A 63 12.60 12.58 14.44
CA PHE A 63 11.29 12.00 14.13
C PHE A 63 11.11 10.62 14.75
N ILE A 64 12.13 9.75 14.69
CA ILE A 64 12.11 8.44 15.36
C ILE A 64 12.00 8.59 16.89
N GLU A 65 12.67 9.56 17.48
CA GLU A 65 12.51 9.85 18.92
C GLU A 65 11.07 10.25 19.25
N PHE A 66 10.47 11.10 18.43
CA PHE A 66 9.07 11.50 18.57
C PHE A 66 8.11 10.29 18.42
N LEU A 67 8.30 9.42 17.40
CA LEU A 67 7.54 8.19 17.24
C LEU A 67 7.63 7.29 18.47
N LYS A 68 8.83 7.09 19.01
CA LYS A 68 9.05 6.30 20.23
C LYS A 68 8.34 6.93 21.44
N GLY A 69 8.31 8.25 21.54
CA GLY A 69 7.54 8.97 22.55
C GLY A 69 6.03 8.75 22.45
N CYS A 70 5.53 8.45 21.25
CA CYS A 70 4.14 8.05 20.99
C CYS A 70 3.89 6.53 21.15
N GLY A 71 4.91 5.73 21.46
CA GLY A 71 4.80 4.28 21.61
C GLY A 71 4.94 3.48 20.32
N LEU A 72 5.44 4.10 19.25
CA LEU A 72 5.69 3.46 17.95
C LEU A 72 7.19 3.23 17.74
N SER A 73 7.58 2.20 17.01
CA SER A 73 8.98 1.78 16.88
C SER A 73 9.72 2.42 15.70
N CYS A 74 9.05 2.56 14.57
CA CYS A 74 9.63 3.00 13.30
C CYS A 74 8.57 3.36 12.27
N VAL A 75 9.00 3.78 11.08
CA VAL A 75 8.22 3.74 9.85
C VAL A 75 8.43 2.36 9.23
N SER A 76 7.35 1.63 8.92
CA SER A 76 7.42 0.28 8.33
C SER A 76 7.71 0.31 6.84
N SER A 77 7.08 1.25 6.16
CA SER A 77 7.00 1.36 4.71
C SER A 77 6.66 2.77 4.26
N TYR A 78 6.92 3.04 2.99
CA TYR A 78 6.64 4.33 2.37
C TYR A 78 5.97 4.15 1.01
N PHE A 79 4.75 4.64 0.87
CA PHE A 79 4.04 4.68 -0.39
C PHE A 79 4.36 6.00 -1.11
N ALA A 80 5.28 5.94 -2.08
CA ALA A 80 5.90 7.10 -2.73
C ALA A 80 5.36 7.35 -4.14
N GLY A 81 5.11 8.61 -4.45
CA GLY A 81 4.68 9.07 -5.78
C GLY A 81 5.82 9.25 -6.79
N LEU A 82 7.07 9.05 -6.39
CA LEU A 82 8.27 9.07 -7.24
C LEU A 82 8.35 10.32 -8.15
N ASP A 83 8.20 11.50 -7.53
CA ASP A 83 8.17 12.81 -8.22
C ASP A 83 7.11 12.90 -9.33
N HIS A 84 5.99 12.14 -9.14
CA HIS A 84 4.88 12.06 -10.11
C HIS A 84 5.32 11.71 -11.54
N GLY A 85 6.37 10.90 -11.67
CA GLY A 85 6.83 10.39 -12.96
C GLY A 85 5.82 9.41 -13.58
N ASN A 86 5.80 9.36 -14.91
CA ASN A 86 5.01 8.38 -15.63
C ASN A 86 5.89 7.17 -16.00
N PRO A 87 5.65 5.98 -15.42
CA PRO A 87 6.47 4.79 -15.72
C PRO A 87 6.31 4.30 -17.17
N LEU A 88 5.29 4.74 -17.91
CA LEU A 88 5.14 4.49 -19.34
C LEU A 88 5.91 5.49 -20.22
N ALA A 89 6.53 6.51 -19.63
CA ALA A 89 7.36 7.47 -20.35
C ALA A 89 8.86 7.18 -20.10
N PRO A 90 9.62 6.58 -21.04
CA PRO A 90 11.04 6.27 -20.82
C PRO A 90 11.89 7.45 -20.40
N ALA A 91 11.50 8.67 -20.78
CA ALA A 91 12.18 9.90 -20.37
C ALA A 91 12.09 10.18 -18.86
N ASP A 92 11.11 9.62 -18.16
CA ASP A 92 10.92 9.78 -16.73
C ASP A 92 11.67 8.73 -15.89
N HIS A 93 12.09 7.61 -16.47
CA HIS A 93 12.63 6.47 -15.73
C HIS A 93 13.81 6.81 -14.85
N GLU A 94 14.77 7.60 -15.35
CA GLU A 94 15.95 8.02 -14.59
C GLU A 94 15.57 8.92 -13.40
N ARG A 95 14.66 9.85 -13.62
CA ARG A 95 14.16 10.74 -12.57
C ARG A 95 13.39 9.95 -11.49
N MET A 96 12.55 9.00 -11.89
CA MET A 96 11.82 8.12 -10.98
C MET A 96 12.77 7.24 -10.17
N ALA A 97 13.77 6.64 -10.79
CA ALA A 97 14.78 5.83 -10.10
C ALA A 97 15.58 6.67 -9.09
N GLY A 98 15.98 7.89 -9.47
CA GLY A 98 16.67 8.81 -8.56
C GLY A 98 15.79 9.22 -7.36
N SER A 99 14.50 9.49 -7.60
CA SER A 99 13.54 9.79 -6.53
C SER A 99 13.35 8.59 -5.60
N ALA A 100 13.21 7.39 -6.15
CA ALA A 100 13.08 6.16 -5.39
C ALA A 100 14.31 5.87 -4.52
N GLY A 101 15.52 6.11 -5.04
CA GLY A 101 16.77 5.99 -4.28
C GLY A 101 16.78 6.90 -3.05
N ARG A 102 16.46 8.19 -3.21
CA ARG A 102 16.37 9.14 -2.08
C ARG A 102 15.28 8.75 -1.06
N ALA A 103 14.11 8.32 -1.55
CA ALA A 103 13.03 7.84 -0.69
C ALA A 103 13.44 6.59 0.10
N ALA A 104 14.18 5.68 -0.53
CA ALA A 104 14.69 4.47 0.11
C ALA A 104 15.76 4.79 1.18
N GLU A 105 16.65 5.72 0.92
CA GLU A 105 17.65 6.19 1.91
C GLU A 105 16.94 6.77 3.15
N LEU A 106 15.97 7.67 2.95
CA LEU A 106 15.17 8.22 4.04
C LEU A 106 14.44 7.10 4.81
N LEU A 107 13.78 6.19 4.08
CA LEU A 107 13.03 5.11 4.70
C LEU A 107 13.93 4.19 5.53
N ALA A 108 15.15 3.89 5.06
CA ALA A 108 16.11 3.12 5.82
C ALA A 108 16.55 3.82 7.13
N GLU A 109 16.75 5.14 7.09
CA GLU A 109 17.01 5.94 8.30
C GLU A 109 15.84 5.90 9.29
N LEU A 110 14.61 5.78 8.79
CA LEU A 110 13.38 5.67 9.58
C LEU A 110 13.09 4.24 10.06
N GLY A 111 13.94 3.27 9.72
CA GLY A 111 13.84 1.87 10.13
C GLY A 111 12.94 1.01 9.25
N GLY A 112 12.49 1.53 8.11
CA GLY A 112 11.66 0.83 7.14
C GLY A 112 12.46 0.12 6.04
N SER A 113 11.80 -0.73 5.28
CA SER A 113 12.47 -1.52 4.25
C SER A 113 11.59 -1.86 3.03
N ARG A 114 10.46 -1.21 2.89
CA ARG A 114 9.54 -1.43 1.76
C ARG A 114 9.10 -0.08 1.18
N LEU A 115 9.47 0.17 -0.07
CA LEU A 115 9.01 1.32 -0.85
C LEU A 115 7.90 0.84 -1.78
N LEU A 116 6.72 1.44 -1.65
CA LEU A 116 5.56 1.12 -2.46
C LEU A 116 5.37 2.18 -3.55
N ALA A 117 4.93 1.73 -4.71
CA ALA A 117 4.51 2.60 -5.79
C ALA A 117 3.46 1.92 -6.67
N ARG A 118 2.60 2.70 -7.32
CA ARG A 118 1.67 2.17 -8.31
C ARG A 118 2.41 1.74 -9.57
N PRO A 119 2.09 0.56 -10.15
CA PRO A 119 2.79 0.06 -11.34
C PRO A 119 2.63 0.95 -12.57
N CYS A 120 1.50 1.65 -12.69
CA CYS A 120 1.25 2.66 -13.72
C CYS A 120 0.14 3.62 -13.29
N GLY A 121 -0.19 4.55 -14.17
CA GLY A 121 -1.31 5.48 -14.00
C GLY A 121 -2.68 4.78 -14.06
N PRO A 122 -3.76 5.55 -13.93
CA PRO A 122 -5.13 5.03 -13.91
C PRO A 122 -5.56 4.46 -15.26
N TYR A 123 -6.42 3.43 -15.23
CA TYR A 123 -6.86 2.71 -16.42
C TYR A 123 -7.46 3.62 -17.51
N TRP A 124 -8.21 4.64 -17.15
CA TRP A 124 -8.85 5.56 -18.12
C TRP A 124 -7.85 6.40 -18.92
N LYS A 125 -6.60 6.47 -18.49
CA LYS A 125 -5.51 7.11 -19.24
C LYS A 125 -4.62 6.09 -19.94
N GLU A 126 -4.45 4.93 -19.32
CA GLU A 126 -3.42 3.97 -19.71
C GLU A 126 -3.95 2.77 -20.51
N ALA A 127 -5.28 2.49 -20.44
CA ALA A 127 -5.87 1.39 -21.20
C ALA A 127 -5.84 1.66 -22.72
N PRO A 128 -5.74 0.63 -23.56
CA PRO A 128 -5.43 -0.74 -23.19
C PRO A 128 -3.96 -0.94 -22.80
N ILE A 129 -3.69 -1.87 -21.89
CA ILE A 129 -2.33 -2.28 -21.54
C ILE A 129 -1.84 -3.31 -22.57
N THR A 130 -0.90 -2.89 -23.40
CA THR A 130 -0.30 -3.71 -24.45
C THR A 130 0.97 -4.39 -23.96
N ALA A 131 1.43 -5.44 -24.66
CA ALA A 131 2.71 -6.08 -24.36
C ALA A 131 3.90 -5.10 -24.43
N GLU A 132 3.84 -4.12 -25.34
CA GLU A 132 4.85 -3.05 -25.44
C GLU A 132 4.85 -2.19 -24.17
N LYS A 133 3.68 -1.73 -23.70
CA LYS A 133 3.54 -0.96 -22.46
C LYS A 133 4.08 -1.76 -21.25
N ILE A 134 3.77 -3.05 -21.16
CA ILE A 134 4.31 -3.92 -20.10
C ILE A 134 5.84 -3.99 -20.16
N GLY A 135 6.43 -4.07 -21.35
CA GLY A 135 7.88 -4.02 -21.51
C GLY A 135 8.51 -2.71 -21.02
N VAL A 136 7.87 -1.57 -21.32
CA VAL A 136 8.29 -0.24 -20.83
C VAL A 136 8.18 -0.14 -19.31
N LEU A 137 7.08 -0.64 -18.72
CA LEU A 137 6.89 -0.71 -17.27
C LEU A 137 7.97 -1.57 -16.61
N ALA A 138 8.29 -2.73 -17.19
CA ALA A 138 9.31 -3.63 -16.65
C ALA A 138 10.70 -2.97 -16.62
N ASP A 139 11.10 -2.25 -17.69
CA ASP A 139 12.35 -1.48 -17.70
C ASP A 139 12.37 -0.41 -16.59
N CYS A 140 11.30 0.37 -16.45
CA CYS A 140 11.18 1.37 -15.40
C CYS A 140 11.37 0.75 -14.00
N TRP A 141 10.59 -0.29 -13.69
CA TRP A 141 10.58 -0.87 -12.35
C TRP A 141 11.85 -1.63 -12.00
N ASN A 142 12.52 -2.24 -12.98
CA ASN A 142 13.86 -2.81 -12.77
C ASN A 142 14.88 -1.71 -12.40
N ARG A 143 14.83 -0.53 -13.03
CA ARG A 143 15.69 0.62 -12.66
C ARG A 143 15.37 1.14 -11.25
N VAL A 144 14.08 1.32 -10.96
CA VAL A 144 13.62 1.75 -9.62
C VAL A 144 14.06 0.75 -8.55
N GLY A 145 13.86 -0.56 -8.78
CA GLY A 145 14.28 -1.61 -7.85
C GLY A 145 15.79 -1.67 -7.65
N ALA A 146 16.58 -1.45 -8.70
CA ALA A 146 18.03 -1.37 -8.58
C ALA A 146 18.47 -0.16 -7.74
N ALA A 147 17.82 0.99 -7.89
CA ALA A 147 18.11 2.19 -7.10
C ALA A 147 17.80 2.00 -5.61
N THR A 148 16.67 1.37 -5.25
CA THR A 148 16.28 1.15 -3.85
C THR A 148 17.09 0.07 -3.15
N LYS A 149 17.60 -0.91 -3.92
CA LYS A 149 18.39 -2.04 -3.38
C LYS A 149 19.66 -1.57 -2.67
N SER A 150 20.26 -0.45 -3.08
CA SER A 150 21.45 0.12 -2.46
C SER A 150 21.24 0.51 -0.99
N ALA A 151 20.01 0.89 -0.62
CA ALA A 151 19.61 1.19 0.75
C ALA A 151 19.01 -0.04 1.50
N ALA A 152 19.12 -1.24 0.95
CA ALA A 152 18.47 -2.47 1.44
C ALA A 152 16.94 -2.36 1.54
N VAL A 153 16.33 -1.53 0.69
CA VAL A 153 14.87 -1.35 0.59
C VAL A 153 14.36 -2.08 -0.64
N LYS A 154 13.30 -2.86 -0.47
CA LYS A 154 12.62 -3.55 -1.57
C LYS A 154 11.56 -2.65 -2.19
N THR A 155 11.56 -2.56 -3.52
CA THR A 155 10.45 -1.96 -4.27
C THR A 155 9.31 -2.96 -4.37
N ALA A 156 8.11 -2.54 -3.99
CA ALA A 156 6.89 -3.33 -4.05
C ALA A 156 5.81 -2.58 -4.84
N LEU A 157 5.33 -3.18 -5.92
CA LEU A 157 4.30 -2.60 -6.77
C LEU A 157 2.93 -2.84 -6.15
N HIS A 158 2.25 -1.74 -5.83
CA HIS A 158 0.90 -1.75 -5.28
C HIS A 158 -0.12 -1.80 -6.41
N VAL A 159 -0.77 -2.95 -6.55
CA VAL A 159 -1.86 -3.13 -7.52
C VAL A 159 -3.11 -2.44 -6.98
N ASP A 160 -3.57 -1.45 -7.73
CA ASP A 160 -4.72 -0.62 -7.40
C ASP A 160 -5.84 -0.96 -8.40
N PHE A 161 -7.07 -1.17 -7.94
CA PHE A 161 -8.19 -1.56 -8.81
C PHE A 161 -8.54 -0.49 -9.87
N LEU A 162 -8.17 0.76 -9.62
CA LEU A 162 -8.28 1.84 -10.60
C LEU A 162 -7.05 1.99 -11.49
N GLY A 163 -6.00 1.23 -11.24
CA GLY A 163 -4.76 1.25 -12.03
C GLY A 163 -4.90 0.58 -13.40
N GLY A 164 -4.06 0.94 -14.34
CA GLY A 164 -3.98 0.24 -15.64
C GLY A 164 -3.52 -1.20 -15.50
N ILE A 165 -2.63 -1.50 -14.54
CA ILE A 165 -2.23 -2.87 -14.18
C ILE A 165 -3.10 -3.33 -13.02
N ARG A 166 -4.20 -4.02 -13.32
CA ARG A 166 -5.15 -4.57 -12.34
C ARG A 166 -5.64 -5.98 -12.68
N ARG A 167 -5.46 -6.42 -13.92
CA ARG A 167 -5.84 -7.75 -14.36
C ARG A 167 -4.75 -8.75 -14.03
N GLU A 168 -5.14 -9.95 -13.65
CA GLU A 168 -4.24 -11.04 -13.31
C GLU A 168 -3.19 -11.28 -14.41
N ASP A 169 -3.64 -11.41 -15.67
CA ASP A 169 -2.76 -11.60 -16.83
C ASP A 169 -1.70 -10.49 -16.98
N ASP A 170 -2.06 -9.23 -16.73
CA ASP A 170 -1.14 -8.10 -16.89
C ASP A 170 -0.13 -8.06 -15.73
N ILE A 171 -0.58 -8.42 -14.53
CA ILE A 171 0.30 -8.58 -13.35
C ILE A 171 1.31 -9.70 -13.63
N HIS A 172 0.85 -10.87 -14.11
CA HIS A 172 1.71 -12.00 -14.43
C HIS A 172 2.76 -11.65 -15.49
N LYS A 173 2.34 -10.98 -16.57
CA LYS A 173 3.26 -10.53 -17.64
C LYS A 173 4.30 -9.54 -17.11
N LEU A 174 3.89 -8.58 -16.27
CA LEU A 174 4.82 -7.62 -15.66
C LEU A 174 5.82 -8.32 -14.75
N LEU A 175 5.36 -9.25 -13.91
CA LEU A 175 6.23 -10.03 -13.03
C LEU A 175 7.20 -10.92 -13.80
N ALA A 176 6.78 -11.47 -14.95
CA ALA A 176 7.64 -12.30 -15.81
C ALA A 176 8.79 -11.51 -16.47
N LEU A 177 8.61 -10.21 -16.70
CA LEU A 177 9.60 -9.32 -17.32
C LEU A 177 10.45 -8.55 -16.31
N THR A 178 10.10 -8.58 -15.02
CA THR A 178 10.86 -7.89 -13.97
C THR A 178 11.77 -8.85 -13.22
N ASP A 179 12.96 -8.34 -12.82
CA ASP A 179 13.90 -9.08 -12.00
C ASP A 179 13.29 -9.37 -10.62
N PRO A 180 13.15 -10.64 -10.20
CA PRO A 180 12.58 -11.02 -8.91
C PRO A 180 13.39 -10.54 -7.69
N GLU A 181 14.66 -10.20 -7.87
CA GLU A 181 15.49 -9.64 -6.81
C GLU A 181 15.31 -8.12 -6.65
N LEU A 182 14.70 -7.46 -7.63
CA LEU A 182 14.54 -6.00 -7.67
C LEU A 182 13.10 -5.55 -7.47
N VAL A 183 12.15 -6.28 -8.07
CA VAL A 183 10.74 -5.86 -8.12
C VAL A 183 9.86 -6.90 -7.44
N HIS A 184 9.04 -6.43 -6.53
CA HIS A 184 8.13 -7.24 -5.73
C HIS A 184 6.69 -6.70 -5.85
N VAL A 185 5.74 -7.40 -5.23
CA VAL A 185 4.33 -6.98 -5.14
C VAL A 185 4.00 -6.56 -3.72
N ALA A 186 3.27 -5.46 -3.60
CA ALA A 186 2.50 -5.10 -2.42
C ALA A 186 1.06 -5.60 -2.64
N LEU A 187 0.66 -6.59 -1.87
CA LEU A 187 -0.68 -7.16 -1.90
C LEU A 187 -1.57 -6.39 -0.94
N ASP A 188 -2.52 -5.61 -1.48
CA ASP A 188 -3.61 -5.02 -0.73
C ASP A 188 -4.85 -5.89 -0.89
N THR A 189 -5.41 -6.34 0.23
CA THR A 189 -6.52 -7.31 0.21
C THR A 189 -7.79 -6.74 -0.39
N ALA A 190 -8.13 -5.48 -0.12
CA ALA A 190 -9.31 -4.83 -0.68
C ALA A 190 -9.15 -4.52 -2.17
N GLU A 191 -7.99 -4.00 -2.58
CA GLU A 191 -7.70 -3.71 -3.98
C GLU A 191 -7.83 -4.96 -4.86
N PHE A 192 -7.30 -6.09 -4.37
CA PHE A 192 -7.42 -7.38 -5.05
C PHE A 192 -8.87 -7.82 -5.15
N ILE A 193 -9.62 -7.84 -4.05
CA ILE A 193 -11.05 -8.23 -4.05
C ILE A 193 -11.87 -7.32 -4.96
N ILE A 194 -11.69 -6.01 -4.89
CA ILE A 194 -12.42 -5.05 -5.73
C ILE A 194 -12.08 -5.28 -7.22
N ALA A 195 -10.83 -5.59 -7.54
CA ALA A 195 -10.41 -5.92 -8.91
C ALA A 195 -10.89 -7.31 -9.39
N GLY A 196 -11.55 -8.10 -8.53
CA GLY A 196 -11.98 -9.46 -8.83
C GLY A 196 -10.87 -10.51 -8.75
N LEU A 197 -9.77 -10.20 -8.07
CA LEU A 197 -8.63 -11.10 -7.84
C LEU A 197 -8.78 -11.82 -6.50
N ASP A 198 -8.28 -13.05 -6.42
CA ASP A 198 -8.22 -13.82 -5.17
C ASP A 198 -6.84 -13.63 -4.52
N PRO A 199 -6.76 -12.95 -3.36
CA PRO A 199 -5.48 -12.72 -2.68
C PRO A 199 -4.83 -14.02 -2.18
N VAL A 200 -5.61 -15.05 -1.84
CA VAL A 200 -5.08 -16.35 -1.39
C VAL A 200 -4.51 -17.15 -2.54
N ALA A 201 -5.19 -17.20 -3.68
CA ALA A 201 -4.68 -17.82 -4.90
C ALA A 201 -3.38 -17.14 -5.36
N PHE A 202 -3.36 -15.81 -5.36
CA PHE A 202 -2.17 -15.03 -5.72
C PHE A 202 -0.98 -15.31 -4.77
N LEU A 203 -1.22 -15.40 -3.46
CA LEU A 203 -0.17 -15.76 -2.50
C LEU A 203 0.39 -17.17 -2.74
N LYS A 204 -0.45 -18.12 -3.10
CA LYS A 204 -0.01 -19.50 -3.41
C LYS A 204 0.87 -19.54 -4.65
N GLU A 205 0.58 -18.74 -5.67
CA GLU A 205 1.31 -18.72 -6.94
C GLU A 205 2.53 -17.81 -6.90
N HIS A 206 2.38 -16.62 -6.36
CA HIS A 206 3.39 -15.55 -6.41
C HIS A 206 3.97 -15.14 -5.05
N GLY A 207 3.77 -15.94 -4.01
CA GLY A 207 4.18 -15.59 -2.64
C GLY A 207 5.64 -15.19 -2.49
N ALA A 208 6.55 -15.78 -3.28
CA ALA A 208 7.96 -15.41 -3.30
C ALA A 208 8.21 -13.97 -3.81
N ARG A 209 7.26 -13.39 -4.57
CA ARG A 209 7.32 -12.03 -5.07
C ARG A 209 6.62 -11.03 -4.14
N VAL A 210 5.85 -11.47 -3.14
CA VAL A 210 5.14 -10.60 -2.21
C VAL A 210 6.10 -10.13 -1.13
N ALA A 211 6.40 -8.84 -1.10
CA ALA A 211 7.28 -8.23 -0.12
C ALA A 211 6.56 -7.31 0.88
N HIS A 212 5.31 -6.97 0.61
CA HIS A 212 4.50 -6.10 1.44
C HIS A 212 3.04 -6.54 1.40
N VAL A 213 2.31 -6.33 2.49
CA VAL A 213 0.89 -6.68 2.59
C VAL A 213 0.14 -5.57 3.30
N GLN A 214 -0.95 -5.14 2.70
CA GLN A 214 -1.92 -4.24 3.31
C GLN A 214 -3.23 -4.99 3.57
N PHE A 215 -3.75 -4.86 4.80
CA PHE A 215 -5.04 -5.38 5.20
C PHE A 215 -6.08 -4.27 5.22
N LYS A 216 -7.04 -4.42 4.35
CA LYS A 216 -8.18 -3.52 4.16
C LYS A 216 -9.34 -4.37 3.69
N ASP A 217 -10.58 -4.07 4.10
CA ASP A 217 -11.77 -4.82 3.68
C ASP A 217 -12.52 -4.10 2.57
N ALA A 218 -13.33 -4.86 1.85
CA ALA A 218 -14.23 -4.37 0.80
C ALA A 218 -15.53 -5.17 0.85
N THR A 219 -16.63 -4.55 0.44
CA THR A 219 -17.95 -5.22 0.39
C THR A 219 -18.46 -5.42 -1.04
N THR A 220 -17.69 -4.99 -2.03
CA THR A 220 -18.12 -4.96 -3.43
C THR A 220 -16.95 -5.28 -4.35
N VAL A 221 -17.21 -6.08 -5.38
CA VAL A 221 -16.32 -6.31 -6.52
C VAL A 221 -16.66 -5.31 -7.62
N ASP A 222 -15.66 -4.69 -8.24
CA ASP A 222 -15.87 -3.84 -9.41
C ASP A 222 -16.14 -4.71 -10.64
N THR A 223 -17.39 -4.71 -11.09
CA THR A 223 -17.84 -5.47 -12.26
C THR A 223 -17.84 -4.67 -13.55
N PHE A 224 -17.41 -3.39 -13.49
CA PHE A 224 -17.26 -2.58 -14.68
C PHE A 224 -16.07 -3.05 -15.50
N ASP A 225 -16.22 -3.13 -16.81
CA ASP A 225 -15.18 -3.52 -17.76
C ASP A 225 -14.62 -2.35 -18.60
N ASP A 226 -15.01 -1.11 -18.26
CA ASP A 226 -14.59 0.10 -18.95
C ASP A 226 -13.07 0.36 -18.85
N TYR A 227 -12.41 -0.20 -17.84
CA TYR A 227 -10.93 -0.19 -17.73
C TYR A 227 -10.19 -0.89 -18.89
N ALA A 228 -10.94 -1.57 -19.78
CA ALA A 228 -10.40 -2.11 -21.02
C ALA A 228 -10.57 -1.15 -22.19
N ARG A 229 -11.36 -0.09 -22.05
CA ARG A 229 -11.67 0.84 -23.13
C ARG A 229 -10.60 1.91 -23.26
N GLU A 230 -10.16 2.14 -24.49
CA GLU A 230 -9.32 3.28 -24.81
C GLU A 230 -10.06 4.58 -24.52
N ASN A 231 -9.39 5.51 -23.85
CA ASN A 231 -9.96 6.82 -23.48
C ASN A 231 -11.29 6.73 -22.74
N ALA A 232 -11.43 5.79 -21.81
CA ALA A 232 -12.58 5.78 -20.91
C ALA A 232 -12.65 7.14 -20.20
N GLU A 233 -13.71 7.89 -20.49
CA GLU A 233 -13.90 9.23 -19.92
C GLU A 233 -14.22 9.13 -18.43
N MET A 234 -13.26 9.49 -17.61
CA MET A 234 -13.50 9.89 -16.23
C MET A 234 -13.17 11.38 -16.12
N GLU A 235 -14.19 12.18 -15.97
CA GLU A 235 -14.10 13.65 -16.04
C GLU A 235 -13.23 14.26 -14.93
N TYR A 236 -12.91 13.52 -13.86
CA TYR A 236 -12.34 14.17 -12.70
C TYR A 236 -11.20 13.40 -12.02
N TRP A 237 -10.03 14.00 -12.03
CA TRP A 237 -8.93 13.80 -11.11
C TRP A 237 -8.82 15.08 -10.24
N PRO A 238 -8.82 15.05 -8.90
CA PRO A 238 -7.86 14.31 -8.09
C PRO A 238 -8.43 13.30 -7.08
N MET A 239 -9.69 12.96 -7.11
CA MET A 239 -10.32 12.06 -6.13
C MET A 239 -11.06 10.89 -6.81
N PRO A 240 -10.38 10.09 -7.63
CA PRO A 240 -11.04 9.07 -8.47
C PRO A 240 -11.73 7.98 -7.65
N ILE A 241 -11.24 7.67 -6.45
CA ILE A 241 -11.84 6.66 -5.58
C ILE A 241 -13.25 7.06 -5.15
N ILE A 242 -13.44 8.32 -4.77
CA ILE A 242 -14.76 8.83 -4.33
C ILE A 242 -15.69 9.00 -5.52
N THR A 243 -15.20 9.61 -6.62
CA THR A 243 -16.03 9.82 -7.82
C THR A 243 -16.36 8.52 -8.53
N ALA A 244 -15.44 7.59 -8.69
CA ALA A 244 -15.73 6.29 -9.29
C ALA A 244 -16.77 5.51 -8.49
N GLY A 245 -16.78 5.60 -7.17
CA GLY A 245 -17.81 5.04 -6.31
C GLY A 245 -19.18 5.67 -6.57
N ALA A 246 -19.25 7.00 -6.62
CA ALA A 246 -20.50 7.75 -6.86
C ALA A 246 -21.09 7.45 -8.23
N GLU A 247 -20.27 7.42 -9.30
CA GLU A 247 -20.72 7.07 -10.66
C GLU A 247 -21.27 5.65 -10.77
N ARG A 248 -20.75 4.73 -9.96
CA ARG A 248 -21.17 3.33 -9.90
C ARG A 248 -22.26 3.06 -8.86
N GLY A 249 -22.72 4.08 -8.15
CA GLY A 249 -23.70 3.94 -7.06
C GLY A 249 -23.11 3.23 -5.83
N ILE A 250 -21.82 3.36 -5.61
CA ILE A 250 -21.09 2.79 -4.47
C ILE A 250 -20.64 3.93 -3.58
N ASP A 251 -21.20 4.01 -2.38
CA ASP A 251 -20.92 5.09 -1.44
C ASP A 251 -19.51 4.98 -0.83
N ARG A 252 -19.02 3.76 -0.67
CA ARG A 252 -17.72 3.48 -0.07
C ARG A 252 -17.13 2.17 -0.63
N TRP A 253 -15.85 2.18 -1.00
CA TRP A 253 -15.12 1.01 -1.48
C TRP A 253 -14.40 0.26 -0.36
N TYR A 254 -13.77 0.98 0.56
CA TYR A 254 -12.88 0.44 1.57
C TYR A 254 -13.48 0.51 2.95
N TYR A 255 -13.31 -0.57 3.69
CA TYR A 255 -13.89 -0.74 5.01
C TYR A 255 -12.84 -1.25 6.01
N GLU A 256 -13.14 -1.11 7.27
CA GLU A 256 -12.40 -1.68 8.37
C GLU A 256 -12.44 -3.21 8.31
N MET A 257 -11.35 -3.86 8.74
CA MET A 257 -11.26 -5.32 8.76
C MET A 257 -12.44 -5.96 9.49
N GLY A 258 -13.07 -6.96 8.85
CA GLY A 258 -14.18 -7.72 9.43
C GLY A 258 -15.49 -6.94 9.50
N THR A 259 -15.67 -5.96 8.63
CA THR A 259 -16.95 -5.27 8.48
C THR A 259 -18.07 -6.25 8.12
N PRO A 260 -19.33 -6.05 8.57
CA PRO A 260 -20.44 -6.90 8.17
C PRO A 260 -20.63 -6.90 6.65
N GLY A 261 -20.58 -8.08 6.02
CA GLY A 261 -20.60 -8.23 4.56
C GLY A 261 -19.26 -8.01 3.87
N GLY A 262 -18.17 -7.89 4.66
CA GLY A 262 -16.80 -7.86 4.13
C GLY A 262 -16.46 -9.12 3.35
N LEU A 263 -15.72 -8.95 2.27
CA LEU A 263 -15.40 -10.01 1.32
C LEU A 263 -14.02 -10.63 1.56
N VAL A 264 -13.19 -10.01 2.39
CA VAL A 264 -11.84 -10.51 2.69
C VAL A 264 -11.88 -11.55 3.80
N ASP A 265 -11.44 -12.77 3.50
CA ASP A 265 -11.19 -13.80 4.53
C ASP A 265 -9.81 -13.60 5.16
N PHE A 266 -9.70 -12.70 6.15
CA PHE A 266 -8.44 -12.41 6.84
C PHE A 266 -7.80 -13.62 7.52
N PRO A 267 -8.55 -14.56 8.14
CA PRO A 267 -8.01 -15.83 8.62
C PRO A 267 -7.31 -16.62 7.52
N GLU A 268 -7.94 -16.79 6.34
CA GLU A 268 -7.38 -17.55 5.24
C GLU A 268 -6.17 -16.84 4.61
N VAL A 269 -6.25 -15.52 4.38
CA VAL A 269 -5.10 -14.72 3.90
C VAL A 269 -3.92 -14.83 4.88
N THR A 270 -4.18 -14.74 6.19
CA THR A 270 -3.11 -14.84 7.20
C THR A 270 -2.50 -16.24 7.22
N ALA A 271 -3.31 -17.31 7.06
CA ALA A 271 -2.81 -18.67 6.94
C ALA A 271 -1.94 -18.84 5.69
N ALA A 272 -2.37 -18.29 4.54
CA ALA A 272 -1.59 -18.30 3.31
C ALA A 272 -0.24 -17.57 3.45
N LEU A 273 -0.22 -16.40 4.10
CA LEU A 273 1.02 -15.67 4.41
C LEU A 273 1.99 -16.50 5.26
N ARG A 274 1.48 -17.23 6.26
CA ARG A 274 2.32 -18.14 7.06
C ARG A 274 2.88 -19.29 6.22
N ASN A 275 2.04 -19.88 5.37
CA ASN A 275 2.43 -21.03 4.54
C ASN A 275 3.55 -20.69 3.54
N ILE A 276 3.57 -19.45 3.03
CA ILE A 276 4.68 -18.97 2.17
C ILE A 276 5.89 -18.47 2.98
N GLY A 277 5.84 -18.53 4.31
CA GLY A 277 6.93 -18.04 5.17
C GLY A 277 7.08 -16.52 5.16
N TYR A 278 5.99 -15.75 4.94
CA TYR A 278 6.04 -14.29 4.96
C TYR A 278 6.55 -13.77 6.30
N THR A 279 7.50 -12.87 6.23
CA THR A 279 8.06 -12.17 7.39
C THR A 279 8.06 -10.67 7.12
N GLY A 280 7.67 -9.89 8.11
CA GLY A 280 7.64 -8.44 7.98
C GLY A 280 6.35 -7.82 8.51
N TRP A 281 5.91 -6.76 7.87
CA TRP A 281 4.77 -5.98 8.31
C TRP A 281 3.50 -6.38 7.57
N ILE A 282 2.40 -6.57 8.32
CA ILE A 282 1.05 -6.37 7.81
C ILE A 282 0.69 -4.93 8.18
N VAL A 283 0.47 -4.12 7.17
CA VAL A 283 -0.01 -2.75 7.33
C VAL A 283 -1.52 -2.76 7.24
N VAL A 284 -2.19 -2.21 8.25
CA VAL A 284 -3.63 -2.01 8.18
C VAL A 284 -3.88 -0.63 7.60
N GLU A 285 -4.71 -0.58 6.58
CA GLU A 285 -5.09 0.65 5.92
C GLU A 285 -6.60 0.85 5.98
N SER A 286 -7.03 2.07 6.11
CA SER A 286 -8.41 2.49 5.92
C SER A 286 -8.43 3.73 5.06
N ASP A 287 -9.27 3.68 4.04
CA ASP A 287 -9.61 4.81 3.20
C ASP A 287 -11.10 5.13 3.34
N GLN A 288 -11.48 6.33 3.00
CA GLN A 288 -12.89 6.74 2.97
C GLN A 288 -13.63 6.58 4.30
N SER A 289 -12.95 6.36 5.43
CA SER A 289 -13.61 6.32 6.73
C SER A 289 -14.11 7.72 7.12
N PRO A 290 -15.37 7.87 7.52
CA PRO A 290 -15.88 9.17 8.00
C PRO A 290 -15.27 9.56 9.36
N HIS A 291 -14.72 8.60 10.11
CA HIS A 291 -14.15 8.78 11.44
C HIS A 291 -12.82 8.02 11.57
N VAL A 292 -11.71 8.72 11.33
CA VAL A 292 -10.39 8.10 11.21
C VAL A 292 -9.96 7.38 12.50
N GLU A 293 -10.15 8.02 13.66
CA GLU A 293 -9.77 7.43 14.97
C GLU A 293 -10.63 6.21 15.32
N GLU A 294 -11.92 6.23 14.99
CA GLU A 294 -12.81 5.09 15.17
C GLU A 294 -12.39 3.93 14.29
N SER A 295 -11.99 4.21 13.05
CA SER A 295 -11.45 3.22 12.13
C SER A 295 -10.21 2.52 12.69
N VAL A 296 -9.28 3.27 13.30
CA VAL A 296 -8.10 2.68 13.97
C VAL A 296 -8.53 1.75 15.10
N MET A 297 -9.51 2.16 15.91
CA MET A 297 -10.01 1.36 17.04
C MET A 297 -10.68 0.06 16.57
N LEU A 298 -11.53 0.12 15.55
CA LEU A 298 -12.21 -1.04 14.97
C LEU A 298 -11.21 -2.03 14.38
N ASN A 299 -10.24 -1.54 13.60
CA ASN A 299 -9.17 -2.35 13.05
C ASN A 299 -8.29 -2.98 14.14
N GLY A 300 -7.94 -2.23 15.18
CA GLY A 300 -7.18 -2.75 16.32
C GLY A 300 -7.93 -3.81 17.10
N TRP A 301 -9.25 -3.66 17.27
CA TRP A 301 -10.12 -4.66 17.88
C TRP A 301 -10.17 -5.93 17.03
N TYR A 302 -10.41 -5.83 15.73
CA TYR A 302 -10.46 -6.98 14.83
C TYR A 302 -9.12 -7.72 14.77
N LYS A 303 -8.00 -6.99 14.69
CA LYS A 303 -6.67 -7.58 14.78
C LYS A 303 -6.49 -8.46 16.00
N LYS A 304 -6.91 -7.99 17.19
CA LYS A 304 -6.84 -8.79 18.44
C LYS A 304 -7.68 -10.05 18.33
N LYS A 305 -8.89 -9.96 17.78
CA LYS A 305 -9.77 -11.11 17.55
C LYS A 305 -9.11 -12.12 16.60
N LEU A 306 -8.62 -11.67 15.44
CA LEU A 306 -7.91 -12.48 14.45
C LEU A 306 -6.72 -13.24 15.06
N LEU A 307 -5.89 -12.53 15.83
CA LEU A 307 -4.73 -13.15 16.49
C LEU A 307 -5.15 -14.21 17.54
N ALA A 308 -6.23 -13.99 18.26
CA ALA A 308 -6.76 -14.96 19.21
C ALA A 308 -7.29 -16.23 18.52
N GLU A 309 -8.05 -16.08 17.44
CA GLU A 309 -8.57 -17.20 16.63
C GLU A 309 -7.44 -18.04 16.03
N LEU A 310 -6.44 -17.39 15.45
CA LEU A 310 -5.28 -18.06 14.87
C LEU A 310 -4.38 -18.76 15.91
N SER A 311 -4.43 -18.33 17.16
CA SER A 311 -3.70 -18.99 18.26
C SER A 311 -4.46 -20.18 18.84
N ALA A 312 -5.78 -20.18 18.70
CA ALA A 312 -6.63 -21.28 19.16
C ALA A 312 -6.74 -22.43 18.15
N SER A 313 -6.44 -22.18 16.88
CA SER A 313 -6.43 -23.22 15.83
C SER A 313 -5.11 -24.00 15.90
N PRO A 314 -5.14 -25.33 16.15
CA PRO A 314 -3.91 -26.13 16.10
C PRO A 314 -3.30 -26.04 14.70
N ALA A 315 -1.97 -25.95 14.62
CA ALA A 315 -1.24 -26.04 13.37
C ALA A 315 -1.60 -27.37 12.70
N SER A 316 -2.29 -27.30 11.55
CA SER A 316 -2.65 -28.45 10.73
C SER A 316 -1.43 -28.99 9.98
#